data_fdaae108f2eda49ea45631744311485b
#
_entry.id   fdaae108f2eda49ea45631744311485b
#
_cell.length_a   1.000
_cell.length_b   1.000
_cell.length_c   1.000
_cell.angle_alpha   90.00
_cell.angle_beta   90.00
_cell.angle_gamma   90.00
#
_symmetry.space_group_name_H-M   'P 1'
#
loop_
_entity.id
_entity.type
_entity.pdbx_description
1 polymer ?
#
loop_
_entity_poly.entity_id
_entity_poly.type
_entity_poly.pdbx_seq_one_letter_code
_entity_poly.pdbx_strand_id
1 'polypeptide(L)'
;MHLVMKTACVVFCCGLGSAIASEAKIPSDVAKYVAQREGCDHFRGEIPDPPDEQRMREVEREIRKLCTGTDKKLDKLKRKYAKNQTVLKRLNEFEENIE
;
A
#
# COMPACT_ATOMS: atom_id res chain seq x y z
N MET A 1 -39.00 -28.51 26.91
CA MET A 1 -38.64 -28.01 26.63
C MET A 1 -37.97 -27.38 26.14
N HIS A 2 -37.56 -27.08 25.92
CA HIS A 2 -36.99 -26.45 25.59
C HIS A 2 -36.07 -25.95 25.32
N LEU A 3 -35.67 -25.64 25.16
CA LEU A 3 -35.06 -25.14 25.02
C LEU A 3 -34.25 -24.80 24.53
N VAL A 4 -33.84 -24.41 24.43
CA VAL A 4 -33.15 -24.11 24.08
C VAL A 4 -32.46 -23.64 23.46
N MET A 5 -31.97 -23.13 23.19
CA MET A 5 -31.42 -22.66 22.72
C MET A 5 -30.75 -22.11 22.30
N LYS A 6 -30.19 -21.66 21.99
CA LYS A 6 -29.74 -21.13 21.66
C LYS A 6 -28.96 -20.66 21.42
N THR A 7 -28.41 -20.19 21.14
CA THR A 7 -27.87 -19.80 21.13
C THR A 7 -27.00 -19.36 20.54
N ALA A 8 -26.41 -19.14 20.30
CA ALA A 8 -25.55 -18.93 19.95
C ALA A 8 -25.02 -18.20 19.09
N CYS A 9 -24.43 -17.98 18.75
CA CYS A 9 -24.09 -17.51 17.99
C CYS A 9 -23.30 -16.54 17.75
N VAL A 10 -22.93 -16.25 17.64
CA VAL A 10 -22.38 -15.32 17.67
C VAL A 10 -21.19 -15.12 17.36
N VAL A 11 -20.64 -15.37 17.46
CA VAL A 11 -19.56 -15.37 17.36
C VAL A 11 -18.88 -14.82 16.32
N PHE A 12 -18.88 -14.90 15.48
CA PHE A 12 -18.18 -14.54 14.56
C PHE A 12 -17.78 -13.22 14.33
N CYS A 13 -18.09 -12.37 14.69
CA CYS A 13 -17.69 -11.03 14.56
C CYS A 13 -16.29 -10.73 14.95
N CYS A 14 -15.73 -11.51 15.83
CA CYS A 14 -14.39 -11.28 16.31
C CYS A 14 -13.34 -11.32 15.23
N GLY A 15 -13.51 -12.19 14.26
CA GLY A 15 -12.56 -12.29 13.18
C GLY A 15 -12.43 -11.03 12.37
N LEU A 16 -13.53 -10.35 12.19
CA LEU A 16 -13.51 -9.10 11.44
C LEU A 16 -12.75 -8.02 12.16
N GLY A 17 -12.88 -7.96 13.46
CA GLY A 17 -12.17 -6.98 14.24
C GLY A 17 -10.67 -7.13 14.13
N SER A 18 -10.17 -8.36 14.07
CA SER A 18 -8.75 -8.61 13.95
C SER A 18 -8.18 -8.07 12.65
N ALA A 19 -8.87 -8.24 11.56
CA ALA A 19 -8.42 -7.74 10.26
C ALA A 19 -8.30 -6.23 10.25
N ILE A 20 -9.29 -5.55 10.83
CA ILE A 20 -9.27 -4.09 10.90
C ILE A 20 -8.12 -3.59 11.77
N ALA A 21 -7.87 -4.26 12.87
CA ALA A 21 -6.79 -3.89 13.76
C ALA A 21 -5.42 -3.99 13.09
N SER A 22 -5.24 -4.98 12.23
CA SER A 22 -4.00 -5.13 11.48
C SER A 22 -3.72 -3.95 10.58
N GLU A 23 -4.73 -3.48 9.87
CA GLU A 23 -4.57 -2.34 8.99
C GLU A 23 -4.27 -1.07 9.75
N ALA A 24 -4.83 -0.93 10.93
CA ALA A 24 -4.64 0.26 11.75
C ALA A 24 -3.22 0.43 12.26
N LYS A 25 -2.38 -0.61 12.12
CA LYS A 25 -0.99 -0.55 12.60
C LYS A 25 -0.04 0.18 11.65
N ILE A 26 -0.49 0.52 10.47
CA ILE A 26 0.36 1.22 9.52
C ILE A 26 0.23 2.73 9.73
N PRO A 27 1.32 3.44 10.03
CA PRO A 27 1.28 4.89 10.21
C PRO A 27 0.81 5.62 8.96
N SER A 28 0.21 6.79 9.15
CA SER A 28 -0.36 7.54 8.04
C SER A 28 0.68 7.98 7.00
N ASP A 29 1.88 8.35 7.44
CA ASP A 29 2.94 8.74 6.49
C ASP A 29 3.38 7.56 5.63
N VAL A 30 3.42 6.37 6.21
CA VAL A 30 3.71 5.15 5.45
C VAL A 30 2.58 4.86 4.48
N ALA A 31 1.33 4.98 4.92
CA ALA A 31 0.18 4.75 4.06
C ALA A 31 0.17 5.70 2.86
N LYS A 32 0.53 6.96 3.07
CA LYS A 32 0.63 7.93 1.98
C LYS A 32 1.72 7.56 0.99
N TYR A 33 2.88 7.15 1.49
CA TYR A 33 3.96 6.71 0.63
C TYR A 33 3.54 5.51 -0.20
N VAL A 34 2.91 4.53 0.43
CA VAL A 34 2.45 3.31 -0.25
C VAL A 34 1.49 3.66 -1.39
N ALA A 35 0.52 4.53 -1.13
CA ALA A 35 -0.43 4.94 -2.16
C ALA A 35 0.27 5.62 -3.33
N GLN A 36 1.21 6.51 -3.05
CA GLN A 36 1.98 7.19 -4.09
C GLN A 36 2.80 6.20 -4.90
N ARG A 37 3.48 5.28 -4.23
CA ARG A 37 4.35 4.32 -4.88
C ARG A 37 3.55 3.32 -5.73
N GLU A 38 2.41 2.89 -5.24
CA GLU A 38 1.53 2.01 -6.01
C GLU A 38 1.03 2.70 -7.27
N GLY A 39 0.71 3.99 -7.19
CA GLY A 39 0.35 4.77 -8.36
C GLY A 39 1.51 4.90 -9.34
N CYS A 40 2.71 5.15 -8.82
CA CYS A 40 3.92 5.20 -9.63
C CYS A 40 4.14 3.89 -10.38
N ASP A 41 4.08 2.78 -9.67
CA ASP A 41 4.31 1.45 -10.27
C ASP A 41 3.23 1.12 -11.30
N HIS A 42 1.99 1.52 -11.04
CA HIS A 42 0.90 1.33 -11.98
C HIS A 42 1.21 2.01 -13.32
N PHE A 43 1.60 3.27 -13.28
CA PHE A 43 1.89 4.01 -14.53
C PHE A 43 3.16 3.53 -15.21
N ARG A 44 4.14 3.04 -14.46
CA ARG A 44 5.32 2.44 -15.07
C ARG A 44 4.97 1.23 -15.93
N GLY A 45 3.88 0.56 -15.61
CA GLY A 45 3.40 -0.58 -16.38
C GLY A 45 2.42 -0.23 -17.49
N GLU A 46 2.06 1.05 -17.64
CA GLU A 46 1.02 1.48 -18.58
C GLU A 46 1.56 1.99 -19.91
N ILE A 47 2.77 1.68 -20.24
CA ILE A 47 3.38 2.13 -21.50
C ILE A 47 2.67 1.46 -22.67
N PRO A 48 2.03 2.22 -23.58
CA PRO A 48 1.26 1.61 -24.65
C PRO A 48 2.13 0.93 -25.71
N ASP A 49 1.62 -0.15 -26.26
CA ASP A 49 2.27 -0.91 -27.33
C ASP A 49 1.18 -1.38 -28.30
N PRO A 50 1.06 -0.83 -29.50
CA PRO A 50 1.99 0.14 -30.12
C PRO A 50 1.88 1.52 -29.47
N PRO A 51 2.88 2.38 -29.67
CA PRO A 51 2.91 3.68 -29.05
C PRO A 51 1.77 4.57 -29.51
N ASP A 52 1.20 5.28 -28.55
CA ASP A 52 0.19 6.30 -28.77
C ASP A 52 0.75 7.54 -28.09
N GLU A 53 1.09 8.56 -28.88
CA GLU A 53 1.80 9.72 -28.35
C GLU A 53 1.03 10.47 -27.27
N GLN A 54 -0.28 10.58 -27.44
CA GLN A 54 -1.08 11.27 -26.44
C GLN A 54 -1.09 10.50 -25.12
N ARG A 55 -1.30 9.18 -25.20
CA ARG A 55 -1.29 8.32 -24.03
C ARG A 55 0.10 8.31 -23.38
N MET A 56 1.15 8.29 -24.16
CA MET A 56 2.52 8.34 -23.65
C MET A 56 2.77 9.61 -22.85
N ARG A 57 2.29 10.75 -23.34
CA ARG A 57 2.45 12.00 -22.60
C ARG A 57 1.72 11.99 -21.27
N GLU A 58 0.53 11.39 -21.25
CA GLU A 58 -0.23 11.26 -20.01
C GLU A 58 0.48 10.37 -19.01
N VAL A 59 0.96 9.23 -19.47
CA VAL A 59 1.69 8.27 -18.63
C VAL A 59 2.96 8.90 -18.08
N GLU A 60 3.74 9.56 -18.93
CA GLU A 60 4.98 10.19 -18.50
C GLU A 60 4.74 11.29 -17.47
N ARG A 61 3.65 12.04 -17.65
CA ARG A 61 3.29 13.08 -16.69
C ARG A 61 3.00 12.48 -15.33
N GLU A 62 2.24 11.38 -15.30
CA GLU A 62 1.91 10.72 -14.04
C GLU A 62 3.14 10.07 -13.42
N ILE A 63 4.03 9.50 -14.22
CA ILE A 63 5.28 8.95 -13.72
C ILE A 63 6.13 10.04 -13.06
N ARG A 64 6.28 11.18 -13.70
CA ARG A 64 7.03 12.29 -13.10
C ARG A 64 6.40 12.75 -11.80
N LYS A 65 5.08 12.81 -11.77
CA LYS A 65 4.36 13.28 -10.58
C LYS A 65 4.46 12.29 -9.42
N LEU A 66 4.30 11.02 -9.70
CA LEU A 66 4.17 10.00 -8.66
C LEU A 66 5.49 9.33 -8.29
N CYS A 67 6.40 9.20 -9.25
CA CYS A 67 7.67 8.50 -9.01
C CYS A 67 8.79 9.39 -8.48
N THR A 68 8.72 10.70 -8.73
CA THR A 68 9.78 11.61 -8.30
C THR A 68 9.87 11.66 -6.78
N GLY A 69 11.04 11.38 -6.27
CA GLY A 69 11.31 11.42 -4.83
C GLY A 69 10.91 10.18 -4.07
N THR A 70 10.40 9.14 -4.74
CA THR A 70 9.98 7.94 -4.03
C THR A 70 11.15 7.18 -3.41
N ASP A 71 12.30 7.13 -4.09
CA ASP A 71 13.49 6.45 -3.53
C ASP A 71 13.93 7.11 -2.23
N LYS A 72 13.99 8.43 -2.23
CA LYS A 72 14.39 9.19 -1.05
C LYS A 72 13.38 9.01 0.09
N LYS A 73 12.10 9.04 -0.24
CA LYS A 73 11.04 8.84 0.76
C LYS A 73 11.09 7.45 1.36
N LEU A 74 11.31 6.44 0.54
CA LEU A 74 11.42 5.07 1.00
C LEU A 74 12.57 4.91 1.99
N ASP A 75 13.74 5.44 1.64
CA ASP A 75 14.91 5.38 2.49
C ASP A 75 14.64 6.09 3.84
N LYS A 76 14.04 7.27 3.78
CA LYS A 76 13.73 8.04 4.97
C LYS A 76 12.77 7.29 5.89
N LEU A 77 11.73 6.67 5.31
CA LEU A 77 10.76 5.92 6.11
C LEU A 77 11.39 4.67 6.72
N LYS A 78 12.26 3.98 6.00
CA LYS A 78 12.96 2.81 6.55
C LYS A 78 13.82 3.21 7.74
N ARG A 79 14.47 4.35 7.68
CA ARG A 79 15.27 4.85 8.81
C ARG A 79 14.39 5.24 9.99
N LYS A 80 13.29 5.94 9.71
CA LYS A 80 12.36 6.39 10.73
C LYS A 80 11.76 5.22 11.50
N TYR A 81 11.42 4.16 10.79
CA TYR A 81 10.78 2.99 11.38
C TYR A 81 11.71 1.80 11.52
N ALA A 82 13.01 2.06 11.66
CA ALA A 82 14.02 1.00 11.71
C ALA A 82 13.78 -0.06 12.80
N LYS A 83 13.07 0.31 13.86
CA LYS A 83 12.76 -0.62 14.95
C LYS A 83 11.36 -1.20 14.89
N ASN A 84 10.61 -0.89 13.84
CA ASN A 84 9.24 -1.36 13.70
C ASN A 84 9.19 -2.42 12.59
N GLN A 85 9.19 -3.68 12.98
CA GLN A 85 9.25 -4.78 12.02
C GLN A 85 8.03 -4.86 11.10
N THR A 86 6.86 -4.51 11.60
CA THR A 86 5.64 -4.51 10.80
C THR A 86 5.74 -3.50 9.66
N VAL A 87 6.19 -2.30 9.97
CA VAL A 87 6.36 -1.24 8.97
C VAL A 87 7.47 -1.60 7.98
N LEU A 88 8.62 -2.08 8.49
CA LEU A 88 9.73 -2.45 7.61
C LEU A 88 9.34 -3.55 6.65
N LYS A 89 8.58 -4.52 7.09
CA LYS A 89 8.12 -5.59 6.22
C LYS A 89 7.30 -5.03 5.05
N ARG A 90 6.44 -4.07 5.34
CA ARG A 90 5.63 -3.43 4.29
C ARG A 90 6.51 -2.60 3.35
N LEU A 91 7.43 -1.82 3.89
CA LEU A 91 8.31 -0.98 3.07
C LEU A 91 9.26 -1.82 2.20
N ASN A 92 9.68 -2.97 2.70
CA ASN A 92 10.59 -3.84 1.97
C ASN A 92 9.95 -4.54 0.77
N GLU A 93 8.63 -4.41 0.61
CA GLU A 93 7.94 -4.93 -0.59
C GLU A 93 8.22 -4.07 -1.82
N PHE A 94 8.76 -2.87 -1.65
CA PHE A 94 9.01 -1.95 -2.75
C PHE A 94 10.49 -1.96 -3.14
N GLU A 95 10.74 -1.99 -4.46
CA GLU A 95 12.13 -1.91 -4.95
C GLU A 95 12.74 -0.55 -4.67
N GLU A 96 14.03 -0.55 -4.40
CA GLU A 96 14.78 0.68 -4.23
C GLU A 96 15.35 1.11 -5.58
N ASN A 97 15.74 2.37 -5.66
CA ASN A 97 16.46 2.90 -6.83
C ASN A 97 15.68 2.77 -8.15
N ILE A 98 14.43 3.16 -8.13
CA ILE A 98 13.62 3.13 -9.34
C ILE A 98 13.69 4.43 -10.14
N GLU A 99 14.25 5.48 -9.56
CA GLU A 99 14.40 6.79 -10.24
C GLU A 99 15.73 6.90 -10.95
#